data_3b7a9fece7363b511f9d24be88d8f82f
#
_entry.id   3b7a9fece7363b511f9d24be88d8f82f
#
_cell.length_a   1.000
_cell.length_b   1.000
_cell.length_c   1.000
_cell.angle_alpha   90.00
_cell.angle_beta   90.00
_cell.angle_gamma   90.00
#
_symmetry.space_group_name_H-M   'P 1'
#
loop_
_entity.id
_entity.type
_entity.pdbx_description
1 polymer ?
#
loop_
_entity_poly.entity_id
_entity_poly.type
_entity_poly.pdbx_seq_one_letter_code
_entity_poly.pdbx_strand_id
1 'polypeptide(L)'
;MPNTETFYHGSYRLFDHFTLNHLGEGEGKSKFGHGIYITSSYKTAALYAGKAGKRQGADTFYVYTIEVPVMTDENHLFSCKPVTTLVAARIEKALGETIPEQAKSLGKFFRKYVGNVLTNKRGTVKQMTDKADDAAEDAATSFLNENGI
;
A
#
# COMPACT_ATOMS: atom_id res chain seq x y z
N MET A 1 -6.59 -23.52 9.42
CA MET A 1 -7.27 -22.24 9.18
C MET A 1 -6.25 -21.14 9.19
N PRO A 2 -6.16 -20.31 8.15
CA PRO A 2 -5.29 -19.15 8.21
C PRO A 2 -5.77 -18.20 9.31
N ASN A 3 -4.85 -17.71 10.11
CA ASN A 3 -5.15 -16.66 11.06
C ASN A 3 -5.39 -15.35 10.31
N THR A 4 -6.47 -14.67 10.65
CA THR A 4 -6.81 -13.37 10.07
C THR A 4 -6.96 -12.32 11.16
N GLU A 5 -6.85 -11.07 10.77
CA GLU A 5 -7.13 -9.90 11.59
C GLU A 5 -8.21 -9.07 10.91
N THR A 6 -9.06 -8.45 11.73
CA THR A 6 -10.15 -7.61 11.24
C THR A 6 -9.69 -6.18 11.09
N PHE A 7 -9.91 -5.64 9.89
CA PHE A 7 -9.69 -4.23 9.57
C PHE A 7 -10.96 -3.61 8.97
N TYR A 8 -10.95 -2.31 8.79
CA TYR A 8 -12.08 -1.55 8.30
C TYR A 8 -11.65 -0.62 7.16
N HIS A 9 -12.56 -0.44 6.20
CA HIS A 9 -12.40 0.52 5.11
C HIS A 9 -13.65 1.38 5.01
N GLY A 10 -13.46 2.69 5.02
CA GLY A 10 -14.55 3.66 4.88
C GLY A 10 -14.72 4.13 3.44
N SER A 11 -15.96 4.14 2.94
CA SER A 11 -16.27 4.61 1.60
C SER A 11 -17.64 5.27 1.54
N TYR A 12 -17.82 6.19 0.60
CA TYR A 12 -19.13 6.72 0.27
C TYR A 12 -19.85 5.86 -0.79
N ARG A 13 -19.17 4.84 -1.33
CA ARG A 13 -19.72 3.93 -2.35
C ARG A 13 -20.05 2.57 -1.75
N LEU A 14 -21.17 2.00 -2.18
CA LEU A 14 -21.51 0.61 -1.90
C LEU A 14 -21.01 -0.28 -3.06
N PHE A 15 -20.20 -1.28 -2.74
CA PHE A 15 -19.64 -2.21 -3.72
C PHE A 15 -19.47 -3.60 -3.09
N ASP A 16 -19.37 -4.62 -3.92
CA ASP A 16 -19.20 -6.02 -3.50
C ASP A 16 -17.75 -6.52 -3.61
N HIS A 17 -16.88 -5.78 -4.29
CA HIS A 17 -15.45 -6.09 -4.39
C HIS A 17 -14.63 -4.80 -4.50
N PHE A 18 -13.38 -4.86 -4.03
CA PHE A 18 -12.49 -3.70 -4.08
C PHE A 18 -11.86 -3.53 -5.47
N THR A 19 -11.68 -2.27 -5.87
CA THR A 19 -11.03 -1.89 -7.12
C THR A 19 -10.19 -0.63 -6.91
N LEU A 20 -9.12 -0.47 -7.70
CA LEU A 20 -8.27 0.73 -7.69
C LEU A 20 -8.80 1.84 -8.62
N ASN A 21 -9.94 1.65 -9.28
CA ASN A 21 -10.51 2.64 -10.22
C ASN A 21 -10.90 3.96 -9.57
N HIS A 22 -10.99 4.01 -8.24
CA HIS A 22 -11.39 5.21 -7.48
C HIS A 22 -10.24 5.78 -6.64
N LEU A 23 -9.00 5.61 -7.09
CA LEU A 23 -7.83 6.22 -6.42
C LEU A 23 -7.99 7.75 -6.35
N GLY A 24 -7.65 8.30 -5.19
CA GLY A 24 -7.73 9.74 -4.94
C GLY A 24 -9.09 10.25 -4.51
N GLU A 25 -10.14 9.44 -4.55
CA GLU A 25 -11.47 9.82 -4.07
C GLU A 25 -11.56 9.77 -2.52
N GLY A 26 -10.68 9.01 -1.88
CA GLY A 26 -10.57 8.96 -0.42
C GLY A 26 -9.79 10.12 0.18
N GLU A 27 -9.78 10.23 1.51
CA GLU A 27 -9.09 11.29 2.24
C GLU A 27 -7.55 11.13 2.21
N GLY A 28 -7.04 9.91 2.07
CA GLY A 28 -5.62 9.58 2.24
C GLY A 28 -4.68 10.08 1.16
N LYS A 29 -5.15 10.49 0.01
CA LYS A 29 -4.36 11.03 -1.12
C LYS A 29 -3.15 10.18 -1.52
N SER A 30 -3.25 8.87 -1.38
CA SER A 30 -2.19 7.90 -1.73
C SER A 30 -0.85 8.13 -1.02
N LYS A 31 -0.88 8.66 0.20
CA LYS A 31 0.31 8.96 1.01
C LYS A 31 1.24 7.75 1.17
N PHE A 32 0.70 6.56 1.30
CA PHE A 32 1.45 5.32 1.51
C PHE A 32 1.56 4.45 0.25
N GLY A 33 1.35 5.03 -0.92
CA GLY A 33 1.33 4.33 -2.20
C GLY A 33 -0.08 4.02 -2.68
N HIS A 34 -0.17 3.38 -3.85
CA HIS A 34 -1.44 2.97 -4.42
C HIS A 34 -1.92 1.67 -3.76
N GLY A 35 -3.19 1.59 -3.45
CA GLY A 35 -3.77 0.42 -2.80
C GLY A 35 -5.09 0.76 -2.12
N ILE A 36 -5.69 -0.25 -1.53
CA ILE A 36 -6.90 -0.09 -0.71
C ILE A 36 -6.45 0.21 0.72
N TYR A 37 -6.86 1.36 1.23
CA TYR A 37 -6.48 1.81 2.57
C TYR A 37 -7.45 1.26 3.61
N ILE A 38 -6.90 0.60 4.61
CA ILE A 38 -7.65 -0.01 5.70
C ILE A 38 -7.08 0.45 7.06
N THR A 39 -7.88 0.32 8.08
CA THR A 39 -7.50 0.69 9.45
C THR A 39 -8.05 -0.32 10.46
N SER A 40 -7.37 -0.52 11.57
CA SER A 40 -7.87 -1.34 12.67
C SER A 40 -8.97 -0.64 13.48
N SER A 41 -9.20 0.65 13.26
CA SER A 41 -10.18 1.46 13.99
C SER A 41 -11.45 1.67 13.15
N TYR A 42 -12.56 1.11 13.60
CA TYR A 42 -13.89 1.36 13.01
C TYR A 42 -14.19 2.87 12.96
N LYS A 43 -13.93 3.58 14.06
CA LYS A 43 -14.17 5.02 14.17
C LYS A 43 -13.38 5.81 13.12
N THR A 44 -12.13 5.45 12.88
CA THR A 44 -11.30 6.08 11.86
C THR A 44 -11.85 5.82 10.47
N ALA A 45 -12.26 4.59 10.15
CA ALA A 45 -12.86 4.26 8.87
C ALA A 45 -14.16 5.05 8.64
N ALA A 46 -15.02 5.14 9.65
CA ALA A 46 -16.26 5.93 9.58
C ALA A 46 -15.97 7.42 9.34
N LEU A 47 -14.95 7.97 9.98
CA LEU A 47 -14.54 9.37 9.79
C LEU A 47 -14.08 9.63 8.35
N TYR A 48 -13.26 8.75 7.78
CA TYR A 48 -12.82 8.87 6.40
C TYR A 48 -13.97 8.71 5.40
N ALA A 49 -14.89 7.78 5.65
CA ALA A 49 -16.09 7.61 4.83
C ALA A 49 -16.92 8.88 4.78
N GLY A 50 -17.15 9.51 5.94
CA GLY A 50 -17.90 10.76 6.05
C GLY A 50 -17.23 11.92 5.32
N LYS A 51 -15.91 12.08 5.47
CA LYS A 51 -15.15 13.13 4.79
C LYS A 51 -15.15 12.94 3.27
N ALA A 52 -14.91 11.72 2.81
CA ALA A 52 -14.95 11.39 1.38
C ALA A 52 -16.34 11.61 0.80
N GLY A 53 -17.39 11.21 1.51
CA GLY A 53 -18.78 11.43 1.12
C GLY A 53 -19.13 12.90 0.98
N LYS A 54 -18.77 13.73 1.96
CA LYS A 54 -18.99 15.18 1.90
C LYS A 54 -18.33 15.81 0.67
N ARG A 55 -17.08 15.42 0.39
CA ARG A 55 -16.34 15.92 -0.74
C ARG A 55 -17.00 15.56 -2.08
N GLN A 56 -17.63 14.40 -2.15
CA GLN A 56 -18.32 13.90 -3.35
C GLN A 56 -19.83 14.19 -3.36
N GLY A 57 -20.35 14.89 -2.34
CA GLY A 57 -21.77 15.21 -2.27
C GLY A 57 -22.67 14.05 -1.91
N ALA A 58 -22.15 13.01 -1.27
CA ALA A 58 -22.92 11.83 -0.87
C ALA A 58 -23.55 12.01 0.50
N ASP A 59 -24.77 11.49 0.66
CA ASP A 59 -25.54 11.51 1.91
C ASP A 59 -25.34 10.24 2.74
N THR A 60 -24.88 9.16 2.14
CA THR A 60 -24.74 7.86 2.78
C THR A 60 -23.28 7.41 2.71
N PHE A 61 -22.83 6.80 3.81
CA PHE A 61 -21.46 6.33 3.94
C PHE A 61 -21.49 4.86 4.35
N TYR A 62 -20.42 4.14 4.02
CA TYR A 62 -20.29 2.72 4.31
C TYR A 62 -18.96 2.44 5.00
N VAL A 63 -18.98 1.50 5.94
CA VAL A 63 -17.77 0.95 6.54
C VAL A 63 -17.73 -0.54 6.25
N TYR A 64 -16.68 -0.97 5.55
CA TYR A 64 -16.48 -2.37 5.21
C TYR A 64 -15.64 -3.04 6.30
N THR A 65 -16.07 -4.21 6.72
CA THR A 65 -15.31 -5.08 7.61
C THR A 65 -14.51 -6.05 6.72
N ILE A 66 -13.20 -6.10 6.93
CA ILE A 66 -12.28 -6.84 6.07
C ILE A 66 -11.45 -7.79 6.94
N GLU A 67 -11.40 -9.06 6.55
CA GLU A 67 -10.49 -10.03 7.14
C GLU A 67 -9.24 -10.12 6.28
N VAL A 68 -8.07 -9.83 6.89
CA VAL A 68 -6.78 -9.93 6.20
C VAL A 68 -5.88 -10.93 6.91
N PRO A 69 -4.94 -11.57 6.20
CA PRO A 69 -3.96 -12.44 6.85
C PRO A 69 -3.16 -11.69 7.92
N VAL A 70 -2.89 -12.35 9.04
CA VAL A 70 -2.02 -11.80 10.08
C VAL A 70 -0.66 -11.47 9.48
N MET A 71 -0.11 -10.31 9.82
CA MET A 71 1.22 -9.90 9.37
C MET A 71 2.31 -10.80 9.94
N THR A 72 3.20 -11.25 9.06
CA THR A 72 4.39 -12.05 9.39
C THR A 72 5.62 -11.35 8.82
N ASP A 73 6.81 -11.86 9.12
CA ASP A 73 8.06 -11.32 8.56
C ASP A 73 8.19 -11.52 7.04
N GLU A 74 7.24 -12.21 6.41
CA GLU A 74 7.29 -12.57 4.99
C GLU A 74 6.28 -11.83 4.13
N ASN A 75 5.29 -11.14 4.70
CA ASN A 75 4.13 -10.68 3.93
C ASN A 75 3.79 -9.20 4.10
N HIS A 76 4.68 -8.39 4.66
CA HIS A 76 4.37 -6.97 4.87
C HIS A 76 5.60 -6.06 4.75
N LEU A 77 5.31 -4.76 4.58
CA LEU A 77 6.28 -3.67 4.67
C LEU A 77 5.75 -2.60 5.61
N PHE A 78 6.53 -2.25 6.63
CA PHE A 78 6.27 -1.03 7.40
C PHE A 78 7.01 0.16 6.78
N SER A 79 6.27 1.22 6.47
CA SER A 79 6.84 2.41 5.80
C SER A 79 8.04 3.02 6.54
N CYS A 80 8.00 3.02 7.86
CA CYS A 80 8.99 3.69 8.71
C CYS A 80 9.87 2.73 9.50
N LYS A 81 9.98 1.49 9.07
CA LYS A 81 10.87 0.47 9.67
C LYS A 81 11.68 -0.24 8.60
N PRO A 82 12.83 -0.82 8.97
CA PRO A 82 13.61 -1.63 8.05
C PRO A 82 12.81 -2.79 7.46
N VAL A 83 13.10 -3.14 6.22
CA VAL A 83 12.50 -4.29 5.53
C VAL A 83 13.04 -5.58 6.16
N THR A 84 12.18 -6.57 6.36
CA THR A 84 12.62 -7.87 6.89
C THR A 84 13.54 -8.56 5.88
N THR A 85 14.45 -9.38 6.39
CA THR A 85 15.38 -10.16 5.55
C THR A 85 14.63 -11.07 4.58
N LEU A 86 13.53 -11.67 5.02
CA LEU A 86 12.73 -12.60 4.21
C LEU A 86 12.05 -11.88 3.03
N VAL A 87 11.45 -10.73 3.27
CA VAL A 87 10.83 -9.90 2.22
C VAL A 87 11.89 -9.42 1.24
N ALA A 88 13.00 -8.88 1.73
CA ALA A 88 14.08 -8.38 0.88
C ALA A 88 14.63 -9.48 -0.03
N ALA A 89 14.92 -10.66 0.51
CA ALA A 89 15.43 -11.80 -0.26
C ALA A 89 14.45 -12.26 -1.34
N ARG A 90 13.16 -12.33 -1.02
CA ARG A 90 12.11 -12.72 -1.97
C ARG A 90 12.03 -11.74 -3.13
N ILE A 91 12.04 -10.45 -2.84
CA ILE A 91 11.92 -9.43 -3.87
C ILE A 91 13.20 -9.30 -4.70
N GLU A 92 14.38 -9.40 -4.10
CA GLU A 92 15.64 -9.47 -4.85
C GLU A 92 15.65 -10.62 -5.85
N LYS A 93 15.20 -11.80 -5.43
CA LYS A 93 15.08 -12.96 -6.32
C LYS A 93 14.10 -12.71 -7.46
N ALA A 94 12.94 -12.11 -7.16
CA ALA A 94 11.92 -11.83 -8.17
C ALA A 94 12.35 -10.74 -9.15
N LEU A 95 13.07 -9.71 -8.68
CA LEU A 95 13.65 -8.66 -9.54
C LEU A 95 14.86 -9.13 -10.34
N GLY A 96 15.57 -10.15 -9.86
CA GLY A 96 16.82 -10.60 -10.46
C GLY A 96 17.99 -9.68 -10.21
N GLU A 97 17.94 -8.86 -9.15
CA GLU A 97 19.05 -7.97 -8.78
C GLU A 97 19.13 -7.75 -7.28
N THR A 98 20.32 -7.36 -6.80
CA THR A 98 20.55 -6.99 -5.41
C THR A 98 20.03 -5.58 -5.12
N ILE A 99 19.23 -5.44 -4.07
CA ILE A 99 18.69 -4.16 -3.64
C ILE A 99 19.69 -3.49 -2.68
N PRO A 100 20.02 -2.21 -2.88
CA PRO A 100 20.95 -1.50 -1.99
C PRO A 100 20.47 -1.46 -0.54
N GLU A 101 21.38 -1.52 0.41
CA GLU A 101 21.05 -1.47 1.85
C GLU A 101 20.25 -0.23 2.23
N GLN A 102 20.51 0.91 1.60
CA GLN A 102 19.78 2.14 1.85
C GLN A 102 18.30 2.02 1.46
N ALA A 103 17.98 1.29 0.40
CA ALA A 103 16.61 1.03 -0.01
C ALA A 103 15.89 0.07 0.94
N LYS A 104 16.64 -0.78 1.65
CA LYS A 104 16.11 -1.70 2.66
C LYS A 104 15.92 -1.07 4.04
N SER A 105 16.45 0.13 4.24
CA SER A 105 16.44 0.80 5.56
C SER A 105 15.03 1.19 6.02
N LEU A 106 14.11 1.45 5.09
CA LEU A 106 12.72 1.76 5.37
C LEU A 106 11.81 1.16 4.29
N GLY A 107 10.66 0.63 4.68
CA GLY A 107 9.69 0.06 3.73
C GLY A 107 9.27 1.03 2.64
N LYS A 108 9.12 2.32 2.95
CA LYS A 108 8.80 3.35 1.94
C LYS A 108 9.90 3.52 0.88
N PHE A 109 11.16 3.40 1.25
CA PHE A 109 12.27 3.46 0.29
C PHE A 109 12.33 2.22 -0.57
N PHE A 110 12.10 1.07 0.04
CA PHE A 110 12.05 -0.22 -0.65
C PHE A 110 10.98 -0.23 -1.73
N ARG A 111 9.76 0.19 -1.38
CA ARG A 111 8.64 0.28 -2.34
C ARG A 111 8.98 1.18 -3.52
N LYS A 112 9.55 2.36 -3.25
CA LYS A 112 9.93 3.31 -4.32
C LYS A 112 11.05 2.77 -5.18
N TYR A 113 12.03 2.10 -4.59
CA TYR A 113 13.10 1.45 -5.34
C TYR A 113 12.55 0.40 -6.31
N VAL A 114 11.67 -0.47 -5.83
CA VAL A 114 11.01 -1.49 -6.66
C VAL A 114 10.27 -0.84 -7.83
N GLY A 115 9.46 0.18 -7.56
CA GLY A 115 8.73 0.91 -8.60
C GLY A 115 9.66 1.54 -9.63
N ASN A 116 10.76 2.15 -9.19
CA ASN A 116 11.73 2.77 -10.09
C ASN A 116 12.46 1.74 -10.96
N VAL A 117 12.83 0.60 -10.42
CA VAL A 117 13.45 -0.48 -11.20
C VAL A 117 12.49 -0.99 -12.27
N LEU A 118 11.24 -1.26 -11.91
CA LEU A 118 10.23 -1.79 -12.83
C LEU A 118 9.86 -0.81 -13.94
N THR A 119 9.98 0.49 -13.68
CA THR A 119 9.70 1.53 -14.68
C THR A 119 10.97 2.09 -15.33
N ASN A 120 12.13 1.46 -15.12
CA ASN A 120 13.44 1.89 -15.64
C ASN A 120 13.87 3.29 -15.19
N LYS A 121 13.40 3.73 -14.03
CA LYS A 121 13.77 5.02 -13.42
C LYS A 121 14.72 4.81 -12.26
N ARG A 122 15.87 4.23 -12.56
CA ARG A 122 16.91 4.00 -11.56
C ARG A 122 17.46 5.32 -11.05
N GLY A 123 17.67 5.42 -9.75
CA GLY A 123 18.12 6.63 -9.16
C GLY A 123 18.85 6.49 -7.84
N THR A 124 19.25 7.63 -7.31
CA THR A 124 19.92 7.74 -6.00
C THR A 124 18.90 7.58 -4.85
N VAL A 125 19.40 7.41 -3.63
CA VAL A 125 18.58 7.42 -2.41
C VAL A 125 17.70 8.67 -2.31
N LYS A 126 18.22 9.81 -2.78
CA LYS A 126 17.45 11.06 -2.82
C LYS A 126 16.19 10.91 -3.67
N GLN A 127 16.29 10.27 -4.83
CA GLN A 127 15.11 10.04 -5.68
C GLN A 127 14.11 9.08 -5.05
N MET A 128 14.56 8.19 -4.16
CA MET A 128 13.66 7.33 -3.39
C MET A 128 12.87 8.10 -2.33
N THR A 129 13.33 9.27 -1.91
CA THR A 129 12.60 10.12 -0.97
C THR A 129 11.64 11.09 -1.65
N ASP A 130 11.81 11.33 -2.97
CA ASP A 130 10.93 12.19 -3.73
C ASP A 130 9.57 11.50 -3.96
N LYS A 131 8.56 12.30 -4.31
CA LYS A 131 7.24 11.76 -4.64
C LYS A 131 7.37 10.85 -5.87
N ALA A 132 7.00 9.58 -5.71
CA ALA A 132 6.97 8.66 -6.84
C ALA A 132 5.87 9.05 -7.83
N ASP A 133 6.08 8.81 -9.12
CA ASP A 133 5.02 8.96 -10.11
C ASP A 133 4.03 7.79 -10.04
N ASP A 134 2.85 7.98 -10.63
CA ASP A 134 1.76 7.01 -10.56
C ASP A 134 2.13 5.67 -11.21
N ALA A 135 2.89 5.67 -12.29
CA ALA A 135 3.33 4.45 -12.96
C ALA A 135 4.25 3.61 -12.07
N ALA A 136 5.20 4.26 -11.36
CA ALA A 136 6.08 3.58 -10.43
C ALA A 136 5.31 3.04 -9.21
N GLU A 137 4.37 3.79 -8.67
CA GLU A 137 3.53 3.34 -7.55
C GLU A 137 2.66 2.15 -7.94
N ASP A 138 2.03 2.15 -9.11
CA ASP A 138 1.23 1.04 -9.61
C ASP A 138 2.08 -0.21 -9.84
N ALA A 139 3.24 -0.05 -10.45
CA ALA A 139 4.17 -1.15 -10.70
C ALA A 139 4.65 -1.78 -9.39
N ALA A 140 5.01 -0.97 -8.40
CA ALA A 140 5.44 -1.45 -7.09
C ALA A 140 4.31 -2.22 -6.38
N THR A 141 3.10 -1.66 -6.33
CA THR A 141 1.94 -2.29 -5.68
C THR A 141 1.64 -3.65 -6.31
N SER A 142 1.53 -3.70 -7.64
CA SER A 142 1.24 -4.95 -8.36
C SER A 142 2.32 -6.00 -8.14
N PHE A 143 3.57 -5.62 -8.26
CA PHE A 143 4.71 -6.54 -8.11
C PHE A 143 4.82 -7.10 -6.69
N LEU A 144 4.69 -6.25 -5.68
CA LEU A 144 4.73 -6.68 -4.27
C LEU A 144 3.57 -7.62 -3.96
N ASN A 145 2.35 -7.28 -4.39
CA ASN A 145 1.17 -8.14 -4.19
C ASN A 145 1.32 -9.51 -4.87
N GLU A 146 1.83 -9.55 -6.10
CA GLU A 146 2.10 -10.80 -6.82
C GLU A 146 3.13 -11.68 -6.10
N ASN A 147 4.00 -11.09 -5.29
CA ASN A 147 5.00 -11.79 -4.50
C ASN A 147 4.60 -11.98 -3.03
N GLY A 148 3.34 -11.78 -2.69
CA GLY A 148 2.78 -12.09 -1.37
C GLY A 148 3.03 -11.03 -0.29
N ILE A 149 3.29 -9.78 -0.69
CA ILE A 149 3.60 -8.67 0.23
C ILE A 149 2.56 -7.59 0.13
#